data_ecbad23d0ab06fce9da0b14f55b986e6
#
_entry.id   ecbad23d0ab06fce9da0b14f55b986e6
#
_cell.length_a   1.000
_cell.length_b   1.000
_cell.length_c   1.000
_cell.angle_alpha   90.00
_cell.angle_beta   90.00
_cell.angle_gamma   90.00
#
_symmetry.space_group_name_H-M   'P 1'
#
loop_
_entity.id
_entity.type
_entity.pdbx_description
1 polymer ?
#
loop_
_entity_poly.entity_id
_entity_poly.type
_entity_poly.pdbx_seq_one_letter_code
_entity_poly.pdbx_strand_id
1 'polypeptide(L)'
;MTLVGKVALVTGGSRGIGRAIALKLAENGADVAVIYVGPEESAQEVCEEIRAMGRRAACYACDVRDEKTVEETVEAVKKDLGKVDILVNNAGVTRDGLMVSMKDADYDMVLDINLKGAFHMIRACYRDFMRKRYGKIINISSIAGLVGNVGQVNYAASKAGLIGLSTTVAKELGSRGVCCNCIAPGFIETAMTKDIKEDNPLLMQVPMRKMGTPDDVANVALFLASPESDYITGETIRVDGGLAI
;
A
#
# COMPACT_ATOMS: atom_id res chain seq x y z
N MET A 1 -2.00 -3.50 22.00
CA MET A 1 -1.06 -2.85 21.05
C MET A 1 -0.03 -3.89 20.63
N THR A 2 -0.17 -4.40 19.41
CA THR A 2 0.64 -5.53 18.90
C THR A 2 1.92 -5.08 18.16
N LEU A 3 2.04 -3.77 17.85
CA LEU A 3 3.13 -3.21 17.06
C LEU A 3 4.08 -2.29 17.84
N VAL A 4 4.09 -2.36 19.16
CA VAL A 4 4.99 -1.54 20.00
C VAL A 4 6.45 -1.81 19.63
N GLY A 5 7.22 -0.73 19.38
CA GLY A 5 8.61 -0.79 18.98
C GLY A 5 8.85 -1.14 17.50
N LYS A 6 7.80 -1.24 16.69
CA LYS A 6 7.88 -1.43 15.24
C LYS A 6 7.88 -0.09 14.51
N VAL A 7 8.59 -0.03 13.40
CA VAL A 7 8.59 1.11 12.47
C VAL A 7 7.89 0.71 11.19
N ALA A 8 6.80 1.41 10.87
CA ALA A 8 6.07 1.25 9.61
C ALA A 8 6.41 2.37 8.63
N LEU A 9 6.65 2.03 7.37
CA LEU A 9 6.82 2.96 6.26
C LEU A 9 5.63 2.79 5.31
N VAL A 10 4.86 3.87 5.08
CA VAL A 10 3.64 3.83 4.27
C VAL A 10 3.77 4.80 3.10
N THR A 11 3.82 4.27 1.86
CA THR A 11 3.85 5.10 0.65
C THR A 11 2.44 5.59 0.30
N GLY A 12 2.32 6.86 -0.14
CA GLY A 12 1.02 7.49 -0.35
C GLY A 12 0.21 7.60 0.95
N GLY A 13 0.90 7.78 2.09
CA GLY A 13 0.30 7.75 3.42
C GLY A 13 -0.45 9.01 3.84
N SER A 14 -0.47 10.06 3.01
CA SER A 14 -1.08 11.35 3.36
C SER A 14 -2.60 11.41 3.20
N ARG A 15 -3.23 10.46 2.51
CA ARG A 15 -4.68 10.45 2.25
C ARG A 15 -5.24 9.06 1.98
N GLY A 16 -6.56 8.94 1.98
CA GLY A 16 -7.29 7.73 1.58
C GLY A 16 -6.87 6.49 2.35
N ILE A 17 -6.69 5.38 1.64
CA ILE A 17 -6.30 4.09 2.20
C ILE A 17 -4.95 4.18 2.92
N GLY A 18 -3.96 4.86 2.33
CA GLY A 18 -2.64 4.98 2.95
C GLY A 18 -2.67 5.72 4.29
N ARG A 19 -3.47 6.80 4.40
CA ARG A 19 -3.69 7.51 5.66
C ARG A 19 -4.35 6.62 6.70
N ALA A 20 -5.42 5.93 6.34
CA ALA A 20 -6.12 5.02 7.25
C ALA A 20 -5.19 3.91 7.76
N ILE A 21 -4.36 3.33 6.89
CA ILE A 21 -3.35 2.35 7.28
C ILE A 21 -2.33 2.97 8.24
N ALA A 22 -1.78 4.15 7.93
CA ALA A 22 -0.79 4.83 8.77
C ALA A 22 -1.32 5.07 10.19
N LEU A 23 -2.54 5.60 10.31
CA LEU A 23 -3.20 5.84 11.60
C LEU A 23 -3.49 4.53 12.34
N LYS A 24 -4.02 3.51 11.64
CA LYS A 24 -4.33 2.20 12.24
C LYS A 24 -3.10 1.51 12.81
N LEU A 25 -1.96 1.56 12.10
CA LEU A 25 -0.70 1.00 12.61
C LEU A 25 -0.19 1.77 13.82
N ALA A 26 -0.32 3.11 13.83
CA ALA A 26 0.06 3.96 14.96
C ALA A 26 -0.82 3.71 16.20
N GLU A 27 -2.14 3.60 16.04
CA GLU A 27 -3.08 3.22 17.12
C GLU A 27 -2.68 1.91 17.79
N ASN A 28 -2.03 1.00 17.04
CA ASN A 28 -1.57 -0.29 17.53
C ASN A 28 -0.09 -0.31 17.96
N GLY A 29 0.53 0.87 18.06
CA GLY A 29 1.82 1.05 18.71
C GLY A 29 3.03 1.22 17.79
N ALA A 30 2.84 1.23 16.45
CA ALA A 30 3.93 1.47 15.52
C ALA A 30 4.35 2.96 15.49
N ASP A 31 5.62 3.23 15.29
CA ASP A 31 6.11 4.50 14.81
C ASP A 31 6.00 4.53 13.28
N VAL A 32 5.66 5.67 12.66
CA VAL A 32 5.26 5.69 11.24
C VAL A 32 6.02 6.72 10.43
N ALA A 33 6.60 6.27 9.32
CA ALA A 33 7.11 7.13 8.24
C ALA A 33 6.03 7.28 7.16
N VAL A 34 5.57 8.50 6.93
CA VAL A 34 4.56 8.85 5.92
C VAL A 34 5.26 9.33 4.67
N ILE A 35 5.21 8.56 3.59
CA ILE A 35 5.78 8.94 2.30
C ILE A 35 4.69 9.58 1.45
N TYR A 36 4.99 10.75 0.86
CA TYR A 36 4.03 11.50 0.08
C TYR A 36 4.62 12.14 -1.18
N VAL A 37 3.74 12.51 -2.10
CA VAL A 37 3.99 13.38 -3.23
C VAL A 37 2.86 14.42 -3.27
N GLY A 38 3.18 15.69 -3.48
CA GLY A 38 2.24 16.80 -3.49
C GLY A 38 2.34 17.68 -2.25
N PRO A 39 1.24 18.29 -1.81
CA PRO A 39 1.26 19.20 -0.66
C PRO A 39 1.73 18.51 0.61
N GLU A 40 2.68 19.13 1.31
CA GLU A 40 3.26 18.61 2.55
C GLU A 40 2.26 18.67 3.71
N GLU A 41 1.39 19.66 3.70
CA GLU A 41 0.42 19.93 4.77
C GLU A 41 -0.40 18.68 5.12
N SER A 42 -0.92 17.98 4.10
CA SER A 42 -1.70 16.76 4.31
C SER A 42 -0.90 15.62 4.96
N ALA A 43 0.41 15.54 4.71
CA ALA A 43 1.26 14.55 5.33
C ALA A 43 1.64 14.96 6.77
N GLN A 44 1.83 16.25 7.01
CA GLN A 44 2.07 16.80 8.34
C GLN A 44 0.87 16.60 9.27
N GLU A 45 -0.36 16.83 8.80
CA GLU A 45 -1.59 16.54 9.55
C GLU A 45 -1.63 15.09 10.03
N VAL A 46 -1.33 14.12 9.16
CA VAL A 46 -1.27 12.71 9.54
C VAL A 46 -0.18 12.46 10.59
N CYS A 47 0.98 13.07 10.44
CA CYS A 47 2.05 12.93 11.42
C CYS A 47 1.68 13.55 12.78
N GLU A 48 0.95 14.65 12.81
CA GLU A 48 0.45 15.28 14.05
C GLU A 48 -0.57 14.39 14.75
N GLU A 49 -1.51 13.80 14.02
CA GLU A 49 -2.45 12.84 14.56
C GLU A 49 -1.73 11.63 15.19
N ILE A 50 -0.73 11.08 14.50
CA ILE A 50 0.08 9.96 15.01
C ILE A 50 0.86 10.36 16.28
N ARG A 51 1.44 11.56 16.30
CA ARG A 51 2.14 12.07 17.49
C ARG A 51 1.20 12.29 18.67
N ALA A 52 -0.04 12.71 18.42
CA ALA A 52 -1.08 12.83 19.45
C ALA A 52 -1.46 11.49 20.09
N MET A 53 -1.26 10.37 19.38
CA MET A 53 -1.39 9.00 19.91
C MET A 53 -0.15 8.54 20.73
N GLY A 54 0.84 9.42 20.93
CA GLY A 54 2.08 9.10 21.63
C GLY A 54 3.08 8.27 20.82
N ARG A 55 2.98 8.27 19.48
CA ARG A 55 3.93 7.59 18.59
C ARG A 55 4.84 8.58 17.88
N ARG A 56 6.01 8.12 17.45
CA ARG A 56 6.88 8.94 16.60
C ARG A 56 6.35 8.88 15.16
N ALA A 57 6.36 10.05 14.50
CA ALA A 57 6.01 10.14 13.09
C ALA A 57 6.85 11.19 12.38
N ALA A 58 7.21 10.92 11.15
CA ALA A 58 7.85 11.86 10.24
C ALA A 58 7.33 11.65 8.82
N CYS A 59 7.24 12.72 8.03
CA CYS A 59 6.85 12.65 6.64
C CYS A 59 8.03 12.98 5.72
N TYR A 60 8.03 12.34 4.53
CA TYR A 60 9.10 12.46 3.55
C TYR A 60 8.52 12.62 2.16
N ALA A 61 8.92 13.67 1.46
CA ALA A 61 8.61 13.84 0.05
C ALA A 61 9.45 12.87 -0.77
N CYS A 62 8.78 11.92 -1.47
CA CYS A 62 9.49 10.94 -2.27
C CYS A 62 8.63 10.47 -3.45
N ASP A 63 9.12 10.69 -4.65
CA ASP A 63 8.58 10.05 -5.85
C ASP A 63 9.16 8.64 -5.95
N VAL A 64 8.30 7.65 -5.77
CA VAL A 64 8.70 6.23 -5.78
C VAL A 64 9.26 5.74 -7.12
N ARG A 65 9.08 6.53 -8.20
CA ARG A 65 9.67 6.24 -9.51
C ARG A 65 11.19 6.43 -9.52
N ASP A 66 11.69 7.33 -8.70
CA ASP A 66 13.11 7.66 -8.63
C ASP A 66 13.81 6.77 -7.60
N GLU A 67 14.64 5.84 -8.09
CA GLU A 67 15.36 4.88 -7.26
C GLU A 67 16.24 5.56 -6.22
N LYS A 68 16.98 6.62 -6.63
CA LYS A 68 17.91 7.30 -5.75
C LYS A 68 17.17 8.02 -4.62
N THR A 69 16.09 8.72 -4.94
CA THR A 69 15.24 9.38 -3.95
C THR A 69 14.65 8.37 -2.97
N VAL A 70 14.25 7.19 -3.44
CA VAL A 70 13.75 6.10 -2.58
C VAL A 70 14.84 5.62 -1.61
N GLU A 71 16.05 5.36 -2.09
CA GLU A 71 17.18 4.93 -1.25
C GLU A 71 17.51 5.98 -0.18
N GLU A 72 17.64 7.24 -0.57
CA GLU A 72 17.89 8.37 0.34
C GLU A 72 16.79 8.51 1.39
N THR A 73 15.52 8.33 0.98
CA THR A 73 14.36 8.39 1.88
C THR A 73 14.38 7.25 2.90
N VAL A 74 14.62 6.02 2.47
CA VAL A 74 14.70 4.87 3.39
C VAL A 74 15.83 5.04 4.40
N GLU A 75 17.00 5.56 3.98
CA GLU A 75 18.09 5.85 4.90
C GLU A 75 17.73 6.99 5.90
N ALA A 76 17.02 8.04 5.47
CA ALA A 76 16.50 9.07 6.35
C ALA A 76 15.51 8.49 7.39
N VAL A 77 14.56 7.67 6.96
CA VAL A 77 13.64 6.96 7.87
C VAL A 77 14.41 6.13 8.91
N LYS A 78 15.44 5.41 8.48
CA LYS A 78 16.27 4.57 9.38
C LYS A 78 17.01 5.42 10.42
N LYS A 79 17.46 6.61 10.04
CA LYS A 79 18.13 7.55 10.94
C LYS A 79 17.16 8.14 11.96
N ASP A 80 15.96 8.53 11.53
CA ASP A 80 15.02 9.30 12.35
C ASP A 80 14.15 8.40 13.25
N LEU A 81 13.68 7.28 12.71
CA LEU A 81 12.72 6.39 13.38
C LEU A 81 13.30 5.02 13.72
N GLY A 82 14.35 4.60 13.05
CA GLY A 82 14.94 3.27 13.16
C GLY A 82 14.65 2.39 11.95
N LYS A 83 15.15 1.15 11.98
CA LYS A 83 15.00 0.22 10.87
C LYS A 83 13.54 -0.11 10.61
N VAL A 84 13.15 -0.05 9.33
CA VAL A 84 11.80 -0.42 8.89
C VAL A 84 11.50 -1.87 9.25
N ASP A 85 10.35 -2.09 9.87
CA ASP A 85 9.79 -3.41 10.21
C ASP A 85 8.63 -3.79 9.28
N ILE A 86 7.84 -2.79 8.88
CA ILE A 86 6.63 -2.93 8.10
C ILE A 86 6.73 -1.97 6.92
N LEU A 87 6.64 -2.49 5.70
CA LEU A 87 6.59 -1.70 4.48
C LEU A 87 5.21 -1.84 3.85
N VAL A 88 4.50 -0.72 3.69
CA VAL A 88 3.21 -0.67 3.00
C VAL A 88 3.37 0.09 1.68
N ASN A 89 3.36 -0.64 0.57
CA ASN A 89 3.35 -0.08 -0.77
C ASN A 89 1.91 0.23 -1.18
N ASN A 90 1.49 1.47 -0.91
CA ASN A 90 0.14 1.95 -1.23
C ASN A 90 0.15 3.05 -2.30
N ALA A 91 1.26 3.73 -2.55
CA ALA A 91 1.35 4.74 -3.61
C ALA A 91 0.84 4.18 -4.95
N GLY A 92 -0.06 4.90 -5.59
CA GLY A 92 -0.63 4.47 -6.85
C GLY A 92 -1.50 5.54 -7.49
N VAL A 93 -1.62 5.45 -8.80
CA VAL A 93 -2.43 6.34 -9.65
C VAL A 93 -3.22 5.53 -10.66
N THR A 94 -4.27 6.13 -11.20
CA THR A 94 -5.01 5.64 -12.36
C THR A 94 -4.86 6.63 -13.53
N ARG A 95 -4.91 6.12 -14.76
CA ARG A 95 -5.04 6.87 -16.00
C ARG A 95 -5.93 6.04 -16.91
N ASP A 96 -7.24 6.18 -16.69
CA ASP A 96 -8.25 5.34 -17.32
C ASP A 96 -8.49 5.76 -18.76
N GLY A 97 -8.67 4.79 -19.65
CA GLY A 97 -8.95 4.96 -21.07
C GLY A 97 -9.03 3.61 -21.76
N LEU A 98 -9.82 3.52 -22.82
CA LEU A 98 -9.88 2.30 -23.62
C LEU A 98 -8.51 2.02 -24.26
N MET A 99 -8.11 0.76 -24.38
CA MET A 99 -6.81 0.35 -24.90
C MET A 99 -6.49 0.98 -26.27
N VAL A 100 -7.49 1.09 -27.14
CA VAL A 100 -7.34 1.68 -28.49
C VAL A 100 -6.92 3.15 -28.47
N SER A 101 -7.22 3.90 -27.42
CA SER A 101 -6.94 5.33 -27.26
C SER A 101 -5.96 5.65 -26.14
N MET A 102 -5.49 4.63 -25.41
CA MET A 102 -4.54 4.81 -24.30
C MET A 102 -3.18 5.25 -24.86
N LYS A 103 -2.61 6.31 -24.26
CA LYS A 103 -1.28 6.80 -24.64
C LYS A 103 -0.22 6.00 -23.90
N ASP A 104 0.91 5.71 -24.54
CA ASP A 104 2.06 5.04 -23.93
C ASP A 104 2.51 5.77 -22.65
N ALA A 105 2.53 7.11 -22.67
CA ALA A 105 2.90 7.90 -21.49
C ALA A 105 1.97 7.67 -20.27
N ASP A 106 0.67 7.42 -20.50
CA ASP A 106 -0.29 7.11 -19.43
C ASP A 106 -0.12 5.66 -18.93
N TYR A 107 0.21 4.75 -19.86
CA TYR A 107 0.54 3.36 -19.54
C TYR A 107 1.81 3.30 -18.69
N ASP A 108 2.90 3.89 -19.15
CA ASP A 108 4.19 3.90 -18.49
C ASP A 108 4.11 4.57 -17.11
N MET A 109 3.44 5.72 -17.00
CA MET A 109 3.27 6.42 -15.73
C MET A 109 2.61 5.53 -14.67
N VAL A 110 1.56 4.78 -15.04
CA VAL A 110 0.85 3.89 -14.11
C VAL A 110 1.73 2.73 -13.68
N LEU A 111 2.47 2.10 -14.61
CA LEU A 111 3.38 1.01 -14.29
C LEU A 111 4.57 1.50 -13.44
N ASP A 112 5.14 2.64 -13.79
CA ASP A 112 6.29 3.20 -13.05
C ASP A 112 5.93 3.51 -11.60
N ILE A 113 4.74 4.08 -11.34
CA ILE A 113 4.33 4.39 -9.96
C ILE A 113 3.87 3.14 -9.23
N ASN A 114 2.90 2.39 -9.79
CA ASN A 114 2.18 1.36 -9.07
C ASN A 114 2.99 0.07 -8.89
N LEU A 115 3.86 -0.26 -9.85
CA LEU A 115 4.61 -1.51 -9.86
C LEU A 115 6.10 -1.27 -9.59
N LYS A 116 6.75 -0.46 -10.43
CA LYS A 116 8.19 -0.20 -10.32
C LYS A 116 8.52 0.56 -9.03
N GLY A 117 7.65 1.50 -8.62
CA GLY A 117 7.80 2.18 -7.33
C GLY A 117 7.79 1.22 -6.14
N ALA A 118 6.86 0.26 -6.10
CA ALA A 118 6.85 -0.78 -5.08
C ALA A 118 8.11 -1.67 -5.12
N PHE A 119 8.60 -2.00 -6.32
CA PHE A 119 9.88 -2.71 -6.49
C PHE A 119 11.05 -1.92 -5.90
N HIS A 120 11.16 -0.61 -6.15
CA HIS A 120 12.21 0.23 -5.58
C HIS A 120 12.15 0.25 -4.05
N MET A 121 10.97 0.44 -3.46
CA MET A 121 10.77 0.45 -2.01
C MET A 121 11.15 -0.89 -1.36
N ILE A 122 10.70 -2.01 -1.96
CA ILE A 122 11.06 -3.35 -1.48
C ILE A 122 12.57 -3.54 -1.55
N ARG A 123 13.21 -3.21 -2.67
CA ARG A 123 14.65 -3.35 -2.88
C ARG A 123 15.47 -2.54 -1.88
N ALA A 124 15.05 -1.30 -1.58
CA ALA A 124 15.73 -0.44 -0.60
C ALA A 124 15.68 -1.03 0.83
N CYS A 125 14.59 -1.73 1.19
CA CYS A 125 14.44 -2.38 2.49
C CYS A 125 14.96 -3.84 2.52
N TYR A 126 15.17 -4.47 1.38
CA TYR A 126 15.39 -5.91 1.22
C TYR A 126 16.51 -6.47 2.10
N ARG A 127 17.70 -5.82 2.04
CA ARG A 127 18.87 -6.28 2.80
C ARG A 127 18.67 -6.20 4.31
N ASP A 128 17.98 -5.17 4.77
CA ASP A 128 17.69 -4.98 6.20
C ASP A 128 16.70 -6.03 6.69
N PHE A 129 15.63 -6.30 5.97
CA PHE A 129 14.68 -7.39 6.26
C PHE A 129 15.39 -8.75 6.33
N MET A 130 16.21 -9.04 5.31
CA MET A 130 16.97 -10.31 5.26
C MET A 130 17.93 -10.48 6.45
N ARG A 131 18.67 -9.41 6.81
CA ARG A 131 19.64 -9.44 7.92
C ARG A 131 18.95 -9.51 9.29
N LYS A 132 17.87 -8.78 9.45
CA LYS A 132 17.08 -8.72 10.68
C LYS A 132 16.29 -10.02 10.91
N ARG A 133 16.09 -10.82 9.86
CA ARG A 133 15.23 -12.01 9.82
C ARG A 133 13.80 -11.71 10.30
N TYR A 134 13.31 -10.55 9.92
CA TYR A 134 11.96 -10.06 10.20
C TYR A 134 11.59 -8.96 9.20
N GLY A 135 10.36 -8.99 8.74
CA GLY A 135 9.76 -7.94 7.93
C GLY A 135 8.34 -8.31 7.51
N LYS A 136 7.49 -7.30 7.42
CA LYS A 136 6.12 -7.40 6.88
C LYS A 136 6.01 -6.46 5.69
N ILE A 137 5.84 -7.02 4.50
CA ILE A 137 5.66 -6.26 3.26
C ILE A 137 4.20 -6.43 2.85
N ILE A 138 3.50 -5.32 2.74
CA ILE A 138 2.07 -5.26 2.40
C ILE A 138 1.92 -4.41 1.15
N ASN A 139 1.50 -5.01 0.06
CA ASN A 139 1.32 -4.34 -1.22
C ASN A 139 -0.17 -4.12 -1.49
N ILE A 140 -0.59 -2.87 -1.69
CA ILE A 140 -1.98 -2.55 -2.01
C ILE A 140 -2.20 -2.73 -3.51
N SER A 141 -2.74 -3.91 -3.85
CA SER A 141 -3.15 -4.27 -5.20
C SER A 141 -4.55 -3.70 -5.51
N SER A 142 -5.38 -4.44 -6.22
CA SER A 142 -6.79 -4.14 -6.52
C SER A 142 -7.46 -5.39 -7.05
N ILE A 143 -8.78 -5.48 -6.91
CA ILE A 143 -9.56 -6.48 -7.66
C ILE A 143 -9.36 -6.34 -9.18
N ALA A 144 -9.13 -5.12 -9.69
CA ALA A 144 -8.81 -4.93 -11.11
C ALA A 144 -7.56 -5.71 -11.56
N GLY A 145 -6.61 -5.97 -10.66
CA GLY A 145 -5.46 -6.85 -10.93
C GLY A 145 -5.79 -8.34 -10.95
N LEU A 146 -6.96 -8.73 -10.43
CA LEU A 146 -7.41 -10.13 -10.39
C LEU A 146 -8.35 -10.46 -11.55
N VAL A 147 -9.33 -9.58 -11.81
CA VAL A 147 -10.42 -9.86 -12.77
C VAL A 147 -10.46 -8.89 -13.96
N GLY A 148 -9.57 -7.89 -13.97
CA GLY A 148 -9.59 -6.83 -14.98
C GLY A 148 -10.69 -5.80 -14.71
N ASN A 149 -10.60 -4.67 -15.43
CA ASN A 149 -11.67 -3.67 -15.49
C ASN A 149 -11.59 -2.91 -16.81
N VAL A 150 -12.73 -2.69 -17.42
CA VAL A 150 -12.82 -1.98 -18.71
C VAL A 150 -12.23 -0.57 -18.57
N GLY A 151 -11.36 -0.18 -19.49
CA GLY A 151 -10.69 1.13 -19.47
C GLY A 151 -9.48 1.22 -18.54
N GLN A 152 -9.09 0.13 -17.87
CA GLN A 152 -7.99 0.12 -16.90
C GLN A 152 -6.87 -0.88 -17.25
N VAL A 153 -6.55 -1.05 -18.52
CA VAL A 153 -5.53 -2.03 -18.95
C VAL A 153 -4.17 -1.80 -18.28
N ASN A 154 -3.72 -0.54 -18.16
CA ASN A 154 -2.50 -0.14 -17.48
C ASN A 154 -2.58 -0.40 -15.97
N TYR A 155 -3.66 0.02 -15.33
CA TYR A 155 -3.88 -0.16 -13.90
C TYR A 155 -3.99 -1.63 -13.53
N ALA A 156 -4.83 -2.39 -14.25
CA ALA A 156 -4.98 -3.83 -14.04
C ALA A 156 -3.64 -4.58 -14.23
N ALA A 157 -2.88 -4.27 -15.28
CA ALA A 157 -1.56 -4.82 -15.51
C ALA A 157 -0.59 -4.51 -14.36
N SER A 158 -0.56 -3.25 -13.87
CA SER A 158 0.29 -2.85 -12.76
C SER A 158 -0.06 -3.59 -11.46
N LYS A 159 -1.36 -3.76 -11.18
CA LYS A 159 -1.85 -4.41 -9.95
C LYS A 159 -1.72 -5.93 -10.00
N ALA A 160 -1.86 -6.54 -11.18
CA ALA A 160 -1.53 -7.96 -11.40
C ALA A 160 -0.03 -8.21 -11.28
N GLY A 161 0.81 -7.34 -11.87
CA GLY A 161 2.26 -7.41 -11.74
C GLY A 161 2.72 -7.32 -10.29
N LEU A 162 2.05 -6.49 -9.47
CA LEU A 162 2.34 -6.36 -8.04
C LEU A 162 2.07 -7.65 -7.25
N ILE A 163 1.06 -8.43 -7.64
CA ILE A 163 0.80 -9.76 -7.06
C ILE A 163 1.94 -10.73 -7.40
N GLY A 164 2.37 -10.77 -8.66
CA GLY A 164 3.50 -11.60 -9.07
C GLY A 164 4.81 -11.22 -8.37
N LEU A 165 5.08 -9.91 -8.23
CA LEU A 165 6.20 -9.39 -7.46
C LEU A 165 6.15 -9.87 -6.01
N SER A 166 4.99 -9.73 -5.36
CA SER A 166 4.78 -10.12 -3.95
C SER A 166 5.02 -11.60 -3.72
N THR A 167 4.48 -12.45 -4.58
CA THR A 167 4.65 -13.92 -4.51
C THR A 167 6.10 -14.32 -4.67
N THR A 168 6.84 -13.64 -5.55
CA THR A 168 8.27 -13.91 -5.76
C THR A 168 9.09 -13.50 -4.54
N VAL A 169 8.87 -12.28 -4.02
CA VAL A 169 9.55 -11.78 -2.81
C VAL A 169 9.25 -12.65 -1.59
N ALA A 170 8.01 -13.15 -1.47
CA ALA A 170 7.62 -14.08 -0.40
C ALA A 170 8.46 -15.38 -0.45
N LYS A 171 8.69 -15.93 -1.63
CA LYS A 171 9.53 -17.12 -1.81
C LYS A 171 11.01 -16.85 -1.51
N GLU A 172 11.54 -15.71 -1.94
CA GLU A 172 12.94 -15.35 -1.72
C GLU A 172 13.26 -15.09 -0.24
N LEU A 173 12.35 -14.41 0.48
CA LEU A 173 12.59 -13.94 1.84
C LEU A 173 11.92 -14.80 2.92
N GLY A 174 11.08 -15.76 2.58
CA GLY A 174 10.34 -16.59 3.54
C GLY A 174 11.27 -17.33 4.51
N SER A 175 12.38 -17.90 4.03
CA SER A 175 13.40 -18.55 4.89
C SER A 175 14.11 -17.58 5.87
N ARG A 176 13.88 -16.29 5.69
CA ARG A 176 14.38 -15.21 6.54
C ARG A 176 13.31 -14.64 7.47
N GLY A 177 12.15 -15.27 7.61
CA GLY A 177 11.07 -14.82 8.49
C GLY A 177 10.42 -13.52 8.03
N VAL A 178 10.46 -13.23 6.72
CA VAL A 178 9.82 -12.06 6.10
C VAL A 178 8.57 -12.52 5.37
N CYS A 179 7.44 -11.85 5.68
CA CYS A 179 6.18 -12.07 4.98
C CYS A 179 5.96 -10.97 3.95
N CYS A 180 5.50 -11.35 2.76
CA CYS A 180 5.13 -10.42 1.70
C CYS A 180 3.77 -10.81 1.15
N ASN A 181 2.76 -9.94 1.35
CA ASN A 181 1.38 -10.21 0.98
C ASN A 181 0.76 -9.02 0.23
N CYS A 182 -0.33 -9.29 -0.48
CA CYS A 182 -1.14 -8.28 -1.13
C CYS A 182 -2.49 -8.12 -0.42
N ILE A 183 -3.01 -6.89 -0.45
CA ILE A 183 -4.43 -6.62 -0.24
C ILE A 183 -5.00 -6.18 -1.58
N ALA A 184 -6.14 -6.72 -1.97
CA ALA A 184 -6.84 -6.36 -3.20
C ALA A 184 -8.19 -5.70 -2.86
N PRO A 185 -8.23 -4.36 -2.69
CA PRO A 185 -9.46 -3.65 -2.44
C PRO A 185 -10.39 -3.66 -3.65
N GLY A 186 -11.71 -3.66 -3.38
CA GLY A 186 -12.76 -3.35 -4.34
C GLY A 186 -13.06 -1.85 -4.42
N PHE A 187 -14.34 -1.50 -4.43
CA PHE A 187 -14.79 -0.11 -4.36
C PHE A 187 -14.69 0.39 -2.92
N ILE A 188 -13.72 1.27 -2.66
CA ILE A 188 -13.47 1.88 -1.35
C ILE A 188 -13.73 3.39 -1.44
N GLU A 189 -14.43 3.94 -0.45
CA GLU A 189 -14.74 5.37 -0.34
C GLU A 189 -13.45 6.21 -0.19
N THR A 190 -13.04 6.83 -1.27
CA THR A 190 -11.85 7.68 -1.35
C THR A 190 -12.08 8.81 -2.35
N ALA A 191 -11.15 9.74 -2.45
CA ALA A 191 -11.18 10.78 -3.48
C ALA A 191 -11.18 10.21 -4.92
N MET A 192 -10.67 8.98 -5.13
CA MET A 192 -10.68 8.31 -6.44
C MET A 192 -12.06 7.78 -6.84
N THR A 193 -12.92 7.50 -5.87
CA THR A 193 -14.24 6.87 -6.06
C THR A 193 -15.40 7.79 -5.71
N LYS A 194 -15.14 9.08 -5.46
CA LYS A 194 -16.14 10.08 -5.05
C LYS A 194 -17.32 10.24 -6.02
N ASP A 195 -17.11 9.89 -7.28
CA ASP A 195 -18.14 9.99 -8.31
C ASP A 195 -19.05 8.73 -8.35
N ILE A 196 -18.74 7.68 -7.58
CA ILE A 196 -19.57 6.49 -7.42
C ILE A 196 -20.60 6.77 -6.31
N LYS A 197 -21.82 7.09 -6.71
CA LYS A 197 -22.94 7.30 -5.79
C LYS A 197 -23.54 5.98 -5.32
N GLU A 198 -24.31 6.00 -4.22
CA GLU A 198 -24.97 4.83 -3.65
C GLU A 198 -25.92 4.11 -4.63
N ASP A 199 -26.53 4.84 -5.55
CA ASP A 199 -27.42 4.32 -6.59
C ASP A 199 -26.69 3.83 -7.85
N ASN A 200 -25.34 3.86 -7.86
CA ASN A 200 -24.55 3.46 -9.01
C ASN A 200 -24.76 1.97 -9.33
N PRO A 201 -25.08 1.62 -10.59
CA PRO A 201 -25.28 0.22 -11.01
C PRO A 201 -24.06 -0.69 -10.72
N LEU A 202 -22.85 -0.15 -10.63
CA LEU A 202 -21.66 -0.92 -10.27
C LEU A 202 -21.76 -1.52 -8.86
N LEU A 203 -22.43 -0.84 -7.92
CA LEU A 203 -22.62 -1.35 -6.57
C LEU A 203 -23.62 -2.52 -6.53
N MET A 204 -24.46 -2.65 -7.56
CA MET A 204 -25.32 -3.81 -7.72
C MET A 204 -24.56 -5.11 -7.99
N GLN A 205 -23.31 -5.01 -8.45
CA GLN A 205 -22.43 -6.15 -8.65
C GLN A 205 -21.74 -6.60 -7.36
N VAL A 206 -21.67 -5.70 -6.35
CA VAL A 206 -21.10 -6.03 -5.04
C VAL A 206 -22.12 -6.80 -4.23
N PRO A 207 -21.89 -8.05 -3.81
CA PRO A 207 -22.83 -8.82 -2.99
C PRO A 207 -23.26 -8.10 -1.71
N MET A 208 -22.35 -7.38 -1.04
CA MET A 208 -22.66 -6.59 0.16
C MET A 208 -23.41 -5.29 -0.13
N ARG A 209 -23.64 -4.90 -1.40
CA ARG A 209 -24.43 -3.74 -1.85
C ARG A 209 -23.98 -2.39 -1.29
N LYS A 210 -22.73 -2.27 -0.91
CA LYS A 210 -22.13 -1.04 -0.40
C LYS A 210 -20.67 -0.95 -0.79
N MET A 211 -20.11 0.25 -0.72
CA MET A 211 -18.67 0.47 -0.77
C MET A 211 -18.04 0.03 0.56
N GLY A 212 -16.77 -0.38 0.50
CA GLY A 212 -15.93 -0.49 1.69
C GLY A 212 -15.38 0.88 2.08
N THR A 213 -14.86 0.97 3.29
CA THR A 213 -14.18 2.15 3.81
C THR A 213 -12.66 1.97 3.77
N PRO A 214 -11.86 3.05 3.83
CA PRO A 214 -10.41 2.92 4.03
C PRO A 214 -10.04 2.11 5.28
N ASP A 215 -10.87 2.16 6.32
CA ASP A 215 -10.66 1.39 7.56
C ASP A 215 -10.83 -0.12 7.37
N ASP A 216 -11.70 -0.57 6.45
CA ASP A 216 -11.83 -1.99 6.12
C ASP A 216 -10.50 -2.53 5.57
N VAL A 217 -9.82 -1.75 4.73
CA VAL A 217 -8.50 -2.09 4.20
C VAL A 217 -7.43 -2.00 5.28
N ALA A 218 -7.49 -0.95 6.12
CA ALA A 218 -6.53 -0.73 7.19
C ALA A 218 -6.57 -1.82 8.26
N ASN A 219 -7.74 -2.41 8.55
CA ASN A 219 -7.89 -3.54 9.47
C ASN A 219 -7.16 -4.79 8.94
N VAL A 220 -7.24 -5.08 7.65
CA VAL A 220 -6.51 -6.20 7.02
C VAL A 220 -5.00 -5.89 6.98
N ALA A 221 -4.62 -4.64 6.72
CA ALA A 221 -3.21 -4.23 6.78
C ALA A 221 -2.63 -4.39 8.20
N LEU A 222 -3.38 -4.04 9.24
CA LEU A 222 -2.99 -4.27 10.64
C LEU A 222 -2.80 -5.77 10.92
N PHE A 223 -3.73 -6.62 10.50
CA PHE A 223 -3.60 -8.08 10.65
C PHE A 223 -2.33 -8.59 9.97
N LEU A 224 -2.08 -8.18 8.72
CA LEU A 224 -0.88 -8.59 7.98
C LEU A 224 0.42 -8.01 8.55
N ALA A 225 0.38 -6.89 9.26
CA ALA A 225 1.51 -6.28 9.94
C ALA A 225 1.84 -6.94 11.29
N SER A 226 0.89 -7.66 11.86
CA SER A 226 0.94 -8.21 13.21
C SER A 226 1.55 -9.62 13.27
N PRO A 227 1.91 -10.13 14.47
CA PRO A 227 2.37 -11.50 14.64
C PRO A 227 1.34 -12.56 14.28
N GLU A 228 0.04 -12.24 14.32
CA GLU A 228 -1.06 -13.14 13.99
C GLU A 228 -1.00 -13.66 12.55
N SER A 229 -0.24 -12.98 11.68
CA SER A 229 -0.02 -13.35 10.28
C SER A 229 1.38 -13.91 9.99
N ASP A 230 2.15 -14.34 10.99
CA ASP A 230 3.55 -14.76 10.80
C ASP A 230 3.70 -16.01 9.90
N TYR A 231 2.63 -16.78 9.70
CA TYR A 231 2.63 -17.93 8.79
C TYR A 231 1.85 -17.69 7.48
N ILE A 232 1.57 -16.40 7.17
CA ILE A 232 0.89 -16.00 5.93
C ILE A 232 1.88 -15.21 5.07
N THR A 233 2.23 -15.77 3.91
CA THR A 233 3.12 -15.10 2.94
C THR A 233 2.81 -15.54 1.51
N GLY A 234 2.91 -14.62 0.56
CA GLY A 234 2.58 -14.83 -0.85
C GLY A 234 1.08 -14.77 -1.15
N GLU A 235 0.24 -14.37 -0.18
CA GLU A 235 -1.21 -14.37 -0.29
C GLU A 235 -1.74 -13.01 -0.79
N THR A 236 -2.92 -13.07 -1.43
CA THR A 236 -3.69 -11.87 -1.83
C THR A 236 -5.05 -11.90 -1.16
N ILE A 237 -5.25 -11.03 -0.18
CA ILE A 237 -6.51 -10.92 0.56
C ILE A 237 -7.41 -9.88 -0.12
N ARG A 238 -8.59 -10.30 -0.56
CA ARG A 238 -9.60 -9.39 -1.12
C ARG A 238 -10.35 -8.66 -0.02
N VAL A 239 -10.58 -7.34 -0.22
CA VAL A 239 -11.42 -6.48 0.62
C VAL A 239 -12.39 -5.77 -0.30
N ASP A 240 -13.38 -6.50 -0.81
CA ASP A 240 -14.16 -6.11 -1.98
C ASP A 240 -15.68 -6.35 -1.84
N GLY A 241 -16.15 -6.73 -0.66
CA GLY A 241 -17.57 -7.02 -0.42
C GLY A 241 -18.12 -8.19 -1.26
N GLY A 242 -17.22 -9.07 -1.76
CA GLY A 242 -17.55 -10.22 -2.60
C GLY A 242 -17.60 -9.91 -4.10
N LEU A 243 -17.12 -8.74 -4.56
CA LEU A 243 -17.21 -8.34 -5.96
C LEU A 243 -16.48 -9.28 -6.92
N ALA A 244 -15.37 -9.87 -6.50
CA ALA A 244 -14.52 -10.74 -7.35
C ALA A 244 -14.64 -12.24 -6.95
N ILE A 245 -15.84 -12.72 -6.65
CA ILE A 245 -16.14 -14.15 -6.44
C ILE A 245 -16.83 -14.76 -7.64
#